data_2c177383e954666977d0f468a7332e28
#
_entry.id   2c177383e954666977d0f468a7332e28
#
_cell.length_a   1.000
_cell.length_b   1.000
_cell.length_c   1.000
_cell.angle_alpha   90.00
_cell.angle_beta   90.00
_cell.angle_gamma   90.00
#
_symmetry.space_group_name_H-M   'P 1'
#
loop_
_entity.id
_entity.type
_entity.pdbx_description
1 polymer ?
#
loop_
_entity_poly.entity_id
_entity_poly.type
_entity_poly.pdbx_seq_one_letter_code
_entity_poly.pdbx_strand_id
1 'polypeptide(L)'
;MQPAPTDVDPAWAPPSGPPVTANRKTIPSSLLYGTILLALVLFIVGVWAFGGFKRRTDLFKTAPPGTLFTTGPYEFRFTEATAQHKKDFGQTPYWEVVVIGEGRTTGKESISPLTTGESTTMFASKDDVSQEVEVPQSVTIGRSRGFDRHRFTPGLPLTPYSVVFKYKDTYRPGPTIRFAAFDLVYGKHYIASEEEGWHNGTYARQFYLPVRVLPEAMY
;
A
#
# COMPACT_ATOMS: atom_id res chain seq x y z
N MET A 1 -52.51 -54.94 -31.17
CA MET A 1 -51.56 -56.03 -31.04
C MET A 1 -50.42 -55.48 -30.20
N GLN A 2 -50.35 -55.93 -28.97
CA GLN A 2 -49.39 -55.50 -27.99
C GLN A 2 -48.37 -56.64 -27.82
N PRO A 3 -47.04 -56.41 -27.95
CA PRO A 3 -46.08 -57.48 -27.75
C PRO A 3 -45.91 -57.76 -26.28
N ALA A 4 -45.74 -59.02 -25.95
CA ALA A 4 -45.60 -59.59 -24.60
C ALA A 4 -44.28 -59.16 -23.95
N PRO A 5 -44.23 -59.09 -22.60
CA PRO A 5 -43.03 -58.81 -21.87
C PRO A 5 -42.06 -60.00 -21.89
N THR A 6 -40.79 -59.71 -22.18
CA THR A 6 -39.69 -60.66 -22.15
C THR A 6 -39.29 -60.95 -20.69
N ASP A 7 -39.34 -62.21 -20.33
CA ASP A 7 -38.85 -62.75 -19.08
C ASP A 7 -37.36 -62.41 -18.88
N VAL A 8 -37.05 -61.70 -17.83
CA VAL A 8 -35.67 -61.44 -17.41
C VAL A 8 -35.26 -62.46 -16.38
N ASP A 9 -34.26 -63.27 -16.73
CA ASP A 9 -33.70 -64.36 -15.98
C ASP A 9 -33.14 -63.89 -14.60
N PRO A 10 -33.58 -64.46 -13.44
CA PRO A 10 -33.16 -63.98 -12.11
C PRO A 10 -31.87 -64.68 -11.60
N ALA A 11 -30.89 -64.90 -12.44
CA ALA A 11 -29.73 -65.74 -12.08
C ALA A 11 -28.43 -64.95 -11.87
N TRP A 12 -28.47 -63.75 -11.20
CA TRP A 12 -27.24 -63.13 -10.74
C TRP A 12 -27.42 -62.49 -9.35
N ALA A 13 -27.44 -63.32 -8.30
CA ALA A 13 -27.20 -62.88 -6.96
C ALA A 13 -25.69 -63.00 -6.67
N PRO A 14 -25.02 -61.89 -6.31
CA PRO A 14 -23.61 -61.98 -5.90
C PRO A 14 -23.51 -62.79 -4.61
N PRO A 15 -22.46 -63.62 -4.45
CA PRO A 15 -22.27 -64.39 -3.25
C PRO A 15 -22.13 -63.48 -2.03
N SER A 16 -22.97 -63.72 -1.02
CA SER A 16 -22.89 -63.07 0.30
C SER A 16 -21.63 -63.58 1.02
N GLY A 17 -20.51 -62.87 0.75
CA GLY A 17 -19.30 -63.05 1.56
C GLY A 17 -19.53 -62.59 3.00
N PRO A 18 -18.88 -63.21 4.00
CA PRO A 18 -19.00 -62.78 5.37
C PRO A 18 -18.57 -61.27 5.50
N PRO A 19 -19.25 -60.50 6.35
CA PRO A 19 -18.92 -59.10 6.51
C PRO A 19 -17.47 -59.00 7.02
N VAL A 20 -16.60 -58.36 6.20
CA VAL A 20 -15.25 -58.02 6.62
C VAL A 20 -15.39 -56.92 7.66
N THR A 21 -15.41 -57.31 8.93
CA THR A 21 -15.30 -56.36 10.03
C THR A 21 -13.90 -55.77 10.02
N ALA A 22 -13.75 -54.69 9.25
CA ALA A 22 -12.57 -53.85 9.31
C ALA A 22 -12.48 -53.29 10.74
N ASN A 23 -11.57 -53.85 11.51
CA ASN A 23 -11.26 -53.39 12.86
C ASN A 23 -10.62 -51.99 12.75
N ARG A 24 -11.45 -50.97 12.50
CA ARG A 24 -11.02 -49.56 12.53
C ARG A 24 -10.67 -49.23 13.97
N LYS A 25 -9.38 -49.27 14.29
CA LYS A 25 -8.87 -48.66 15.52
C LYS A 25 -9.30 -47.21 15.50
N THR A 26 -10.38 -46.88 16.19
CA THR A 26 -10.81 -45.49 16.40
C THR A 26 -9.77 -44.81 17.27
N ILE A 27 -8.97 -43.93 16.63
CA ILE A 27 -8.07 -43.04 17.36
C ILE A 27 -8.94 -42.19 18.28
N PRO A 28 -8.70 -42.16 19.59
CA PRO A 28 -9.53 -41.39 20.49
C PRO A 28 -9.40 -39.89 20.07
N SER A 29 -10.54 -39.22 19.96
CA SER A 29 -10.64 -37.85 19.49
C SER A 29 -9.75 -36.87 20.27
N SER A 30 -9.51 -37.17 21.56
CA SER A 30 -8.59 -36.41 22.41
C SER A 30 -7.13 -36.43 21.92
N LEU A 31 -6.66 -37.55 21.37
CA LEU A 31 -5.33 -37.68 20.79
C LEU A 31 -5.23 -36.90 19.47
N LEU A 32 -6.30 -36.90 18.67
CA LEU A 32 -6.35 -36.16 17.42
C LEU A 32 -6.28 -34.64 17.67
N TYR A 33 -7.06 -34.14 18.64
CA TYR A 33 -7.02 -32.72 19.00
C TYR A 33 -5.65 -32.31 19.60
N GLY A 34 -5.05 -33.17 20.41
CA GLY A 34 -3.73 -32.94 20.99
C GLY A 34 -2.64 -32.83 19.93
N THR A 35 -2.63 -33.67 18.91
CA THR A 35 -1.66 -33.64 17.81
C THR A 35 -1.85 -32.44 16.93
N ILE A 36 -3.10 -32.02 16.63
CA ILE A 36 -3.39 -30.83 15.86
C ILE A 36 -2.90 -29.55 16.61
N LEU A 37 -3.20 -29.46 17.91
CA LEU A 37 -2.76 -28.35 18.74
C LEU A 37 -1.23 -28.26 18.80
N LEU A 38 -0.55 -29.38 19.01
CA LEU A 38 0.91 -29.43 19.02
C LEU A 38 1.50 -29.00 17.68
N ALA A 39 0.95 -29.47 16.57
CA ALA A 39 1.39 -29.08 15.24
C ALA A 39 1.21 -27.56 15.00
N LEU A 40 0.09 -26.99 15.45
CA LEU A 40 -0.19 -25.57 15.35
C LEU A 40 0.82 -24.74 16.18
N VAL A 41 1.10 -25.15 17.41
CA VAL A 41 2.09 -24.49 18.28
C VAL A 41 3.48 -24.55 17.65
N LEU A 42 3.90 -25.72 17.15
CA LEU A 42 5.19 -25.86 16.47
C LEU A 42 5.27 -25.01 15.21
N PHE A 43 4.19 -24.90 14.45
CA PHE A 43 4.11 -24.02 13.29
C PHE A 43 4.28 -22.54 13.69
N ILE A 44 3.56 -22.08 14.71
CA ILE A 44 3.65 -20.69 15.21
C ILE A 44 5.07 -20.40 15.71
N VAL A 45 5.65 -21.31 16.50
CA VAL A 45 7.04 -21.19 17.00
C VAL A 45 8.03 -21.18 15.83
N GLY A 46 7.82 -22.02 14.82
CA GLY A 46 8.63 -22.02 13.62
C GLY A 46 8.56 -20.68 12.87
N VAL A 47 7.36 -20.18 12.61
CA VAL A 47 7.15 -18.87 11.96
C VAL A 47 7.83 -17.75 12.78
N TRP A 48 7.72 -17.81 14.11
CA TRP A 48 8.37 -16.83 14.99
C TRP A 48 9.90 -16.94 14.95
N ALA A 49 10.46 -18.15 15.04
CA ALA A 49 11.91 -18.38 15.02
C ALA A 49 12.56 -17.97 13.68
N PHE A 50 11.86 -18.16 12.57
CA PHE A 50 12.30 -17.71 11.24
C PHE A 50 12.00 -16.23 10.96
N GLY A 51 11.54 -15.47 11.96
CA GLY A 51 11.31 -14.03 11.85
C GLY A 51 10.07 -13.63 11.07
N GLY A 52 9.09 -14.54 10.91
CA GLY A 52 7.85 -14.28 10.17
C GLY A 52 6.98 -13.15 10.75
N PHE A 53 7.23 -12.77 12.02
CA PHE A 53 6.58 -11.61 12.66
C PHE A 53 7.51 -10.39 12.80
N LYS A 54 8.73 -10.45 12.26
CA LYS A 54 9.60 -9.27 12.23
C LYS A 54 9.00 -8.25 11.26
N ARG A 55 8.78 -7.03 11.75
CA ARG A 55 8.45 -5.92 10.87
C ARG A 55 9.59 -5.77 9.86
N ARG A 56 9.27 -5.80 8.58
CA ARG A 56 10.22 -5.57 7.51
C ARG A 56 10.61 -4.09 7.54
N THR A 57 11.72 -3.78 8.20
CA THR A 57 12.29 -2.42 8.26
C THR A 57 13.17 -2.11 7.06
N ASP A 58 13.53 -3.13 6.29
CA ASP A 58 14.35 -3.06 5.07
C ASP A 58 13.62 -2.40 3.88
N LEU A 59 12.29 -2.26 3.95
CA LEU A 59 11.48 -1.64 2.90
C LEU A 59 11.64 -0.11 2.84
N PHE A 60 12.07 0.52 3.95
CA PHE A 60 12.21 1.97 4.06
C PHE A 60 13.68 2.35 4.24
N LYS A 61 14.22 3.05 3.26
CA LYS A 61 15.58 3.62 3.34
C LYS A 61 15.47 5.06 3.79
N THR A 62 15.95 5.36 4.99
CA THR A 62 15.95 6.73 5.50
C THR A 62 17.02 7.57 4.79
N ALA A 63 16.64 8.75 4.33
CA ALA A 63 17.53 9.74 3.76
C ALA A 63 17.36 11.10 4.46
N PRO A 64 18.41 11.89 4.60
CA PRO A 64 18.31 13.23 5.17
C PRO A 64 17.52 14.17 4.23
N PRO A 65 16.86 15.20 4.80
CA PRO A 65 16.25 16.26 4.01
C PRO A 65 17.24 16.86 3.00
N GLY A 66 16.75 17.23 1.82
CA GLY A 66 17.58 17.81 0.76
C GLY A 66 18.36 16.79 -0.10
N THR A 67 18.25 15.49 0.21
CA THR A 67 18.88 14.45 -0.64
C THR A 67 18.14 14.34 -1.96
N LEU A 68 18.89 14.46 -3.08
CA LEU A 68 18.37 14.16 -4.40
C LEU A 68 18.25 12.64 -4.59
N PHE A 69 17.13 12.18 -5.11
CA PHE A 69 16.94 10.77 -5.41
C PHE A 69 16.11 10.58 -6.69
N THR A 70 16.33 9.44 -7.34
CA THR A 70 15.60 9.06 -8.55
C THR A 70 14.59 7.98 -8.20
N THR A 71 13.38 8.10 -8.75
CA THR A 71 12.35 7.06 -8.70
C THR A 71 11.59 7.02 -10.03
N GLY A 72 11.66 5.88 -10.71
CA GLY A 72 11.13 5.75 -12.08
C GLY A 72 11.64 6.87 -12.98
N PRO A 73 10.74 7.60 -13.65
CA PRO A 73 11.11 8.67 -14.57
C PRO A 73 11.28 10.04 -13.87
N TYR A 74 11.43 10.08 -12.55
CA TYR A 74 11.50 11.33 -11.79
C TYR A 74 12.78 11.43 -10.95
N GLU A 75 13.21 12.65 -10.73
CA GLU A 75 14.13 13.04 -9.67
C GLU A 75 13.47 14.05 -8.75
N PHE A 76 13.62 13.81 -7.44
CA PHE A 76 13.05 14.66 -6.40
C PHE A 76 14.08 14.99 -5.32
N ARG A 77 13.86 16.13 -4.67
CA ARG A 77 14.55 16.58 -3.47
C ARG A 77 13.56 17.27 -2.56
N PHE A 78 13.30 16.71 -1.37
CA PHE A 78 12.39 17.28 -0.37
C PHE A 78 13.18 17.87 0.79
N THR A 79 12.81 19.05 1.24
CA THR A 79 13.61 19.84 2.20
C THR A 79 12.89 20.09 3.52
N GLU A 80 11.63 20.47 3.49
CA GLU A 80 10.85 20.85 4.66
C GLU A 80 9.36 20.58 4.43
N ALA A 81 8.58 20.73 5.49
CA ALA A 81 7.13 20.78 5.40
C ALA A 81 6.58 22.00 6.14
N THR A 82 5.42 22.47 5.71
CA THR A 82 4.64 23.47 6.45
C THR A 82 3.32 22.87 6.88
N ALA A 83 2.84 23.24 8.07
CA ALA A 83 1.53 22.84 8.56
C ALA A 83 0.70 24.09 8.86
N GLN A 84 -0.53 24.14 8.35
CA GLN A 84 -1.44 25.26 8.55
C GLN A 84 -2.83 24.75 8.91
N HIS A 85 -3.40 25.29 9.99
CA HIS A 85 -4.79 25.04 10.31
C HIS A 85 -5.68 25.89 9.41
N LYS A 86 -6.62 25.25 8.74
CA LYS A 86 -7.55 25.89 7.79
C LYS A 86 -8.99 25.65 8.19
N LYS A 87 -9.77 26.68 8.00
CA LYS A 87 -11.20 26.64 8.22
C LYS A 87 -11.89 27.28 7.01
N ASP A 88 -12.28 26.44 6.08
CA ASP A 88 -13.05 26.88 4.92
C ASP A 88 -14.51 27.12 5.34
N PHE A 89 -15.15 28.12 4.73
CA PHE A 89 -16.54 28.44 5.04
C PHE A 89 -17.47 27.24 4.84
N GLY A 90 -18.17 26.84 5.90
CA GLY A 90 -19.11 25.71 5.87
C GLY A 90 -18.48 24.31 5.89
N GLN A 91 -17.14 24.21 6.01
CA GLN A 91 -16.44 22.92 6.13
C GLN A 91 -15.93 22.67 7.56
N THR A 92 -15.71 21.41 7.88
CA THR A 92 -15.01 21.03 9.12
C THR A 92 -13.57 21.49 9.05
N PRO A 93 -13.05 22.17 10.10
CA PRO A 93 -11.64 22.56 10.16
C PRO A 93 -10.71 21.38 9.94
N TYR A 94 -9.54 21.64 9.36
CA TYR A 94 -8.54 20.63 9.08
C TYR A 94 -7.13 21.24 9.09
N TRP A 95 -6.13 20.36 9.20
CA TRP A 95 -4.74 20.73 9.01
C TRP A 95 -4.29 20.40 7.59
N GLU A 96 -3.77 21.39 6.91
CA GLU A 96 -3.07 21.20 5.64
C GLU A 96 -1.58 21.12 5.90
N VAL A 97 -0.97 20.00 5.49
CA VAL A 97 0.47 19.81 5.55
C VAL A 97 1.01 19.79 4.11
N VAL A 98 1.92 20.70 3.83
CA VAL A 98 2.54 20.84 2.51
C VAL A 98 4.01 20.46 2.61
N VAL A 99 4.38 19.36 1.99
CA VAL A 99 5.78 18.95 1.81
C VAL A 99 6.36 19.71 0.65
N ILE A 100 7.48 20.39 0.89
CA ILE A 100 8.12 21.29 -0.07
C ILE A 100 9.42 20.67 -0.57
N GLY A 101 9.63 20.79 -1.86
CA GLY A 101 10.81 20.29 -2.53
C GLY A 101 10.95 20.80 -3.95
N GLU A 102 11.71 20.06 -4.70
CA GLU A 102 11.92 20.28 -6.13
C GLU A 102 11.88 18.95 -6.85
N GLY A 103 11.46 18.98 -8.11
CA GLY A 103 11.41 17.78 -8.93
C GLY A 103 11.63 18.08 -10.41
N ARG A 104 11.96 17.02 -11.14
CA ARG A 104 11.99 17.02 -12.61
C ARG A 104 11.70 15.64 -13.17
N THR A 105 11.34 15.57 -14.44
CA THR A 105 11.35 14.30 -15.16
C THR A 105 12.71 14.06 -15.80
N THR A 106 13.17 12.83 -15.76
CA THR A 106 14.35 12.33 -16.51
C THR A 106 13.93 11.66 -17.81
N GLY A 107 12.63 11.43 -17.99
CA GLY A 107 12.04 10.83 -19.19
C GLY A 107 12.02 11.79 -20.38
N LYS A 108 11.64 11.25 -21.54
CA LYS A 108 11.47 12.04 -22.79
C LYS A 108 10.06 12.62 -22.92
N GLU A 109 9.13 12.19 -22.12
CA GLU A 109 7.72 12.57 -22.18
C GLU A 109 7.33 13.42 -20.98
N SER A 110 6.30 14.24 -21.17
CA SER A 110 5.71 15.03 -20.09
C SER A 110 4.77 14.14 -19.28
N ILE A 111 5.13 13.86 -18.03
CA ILE A 111 4.38 12.96 -17.15
C ILE A 111 3.99 13.65 -15.84
N SER A 112 2.80 13.27 -15.34
CA SER A 112 2.35 13.64 -13.99
C SER A 112 2.86 12.65 -12.96
N PRO A 113 3.31 13.09 -11.79
CA PRO A 113 3.54 12.19 -10.66
C PRO A 113 2.27 11.43 -10.30
N LEU A 114 2.43 10.16 -9.94
CA LEU A 114 1.31 9.28 -9.54
C LEU A 114 0.82 9.68 -8.14
N THR A 115 -0.28 10.40 -8.08
CA THR A 115 -0.81 10.97 -6.84
C THR A 115 -2.28 10.70 -6.61
N THR A 116 -2.95 10.04 -7.56
CA THR A 116 -4.38 9.79 -7.49
C THR A 116 -4.68 8.35 -7.07
N GLY A 117 -5.52 8.21 -6.06
CA GLY A 117 -5.97 6.93 -5.54
C GLY A 117 -4.97 6.25 -4.58
N GLU A 118 -5.49 5.45 -3.67
CA GLU A 118 -4.71 4.78 -2.63
C GLU A 118 -3.67 3.79 -3.18
N SER A 119 -3.98 3.16 -4.31
CA SER A 119 -3.11 2.16 -4.95
C SER A 119 -2.05 2.73 -5.90
N THR A 120 -2.18 3.99 -6.28
CA THR A 120 -1.32 4.61 -7.30
C THR A 120 -0.51 5.81 -6.80
N THR A 121 -0.70 6.22 -5.55
CA THR A 121 0.04 7.33 -4.98
C THR A 121 1.48 6.94 -4.68
N MET A 122 2.42 7.72 -5.21
CA MET A 122 3.85 7.54 -4.96
C MET A 122 4.33 8.17 -3.65
N PHE A 123 3.47 8.83 -2.92
CA PHE A 123 3.82 9.52 -1.67
C PHE A 123 2.89 9.14 -0.53
N ALA A 124 3.42 9.15 0.68
CA ALA A 124 2.65 9.06 1.90
C ALA A 124 3.30 9.91 2.98
N SER A 125 2.50 10.43 3.90
CA SER A 125 3.02 11.07 5.10
C SER A 125 2.50 10.38 6.35
N LYS A 126 3.30 10.38 7.42
CA LYS A 126 2.91 9.84 8.70
C LYS A 126 3.39 10.77 9.79
N ASP A 127 2.47 11.20 10.64
CA ASP A 127 2.82 11.96 11.82
C ASP A 127 3.47 11.06 12.88
N ASP A 128 4.56 11.53 13.47
CA ASP A 128 5.28 10.77 14.51
C ASP A 128 4.50 10.75 15.84
N VAL A 129 3.61 11.70 16.06
CA VAL A 129 2.80 11.81 17.28
C VAL A 129 1.53 10.96 17.19
N SER A 130 0.69 11.20 16.19
CA SER A 130 -0.59 10.51 16.04
C SER A 130 -0.48 9.15 15.34
N GLN A 131 0.64 8.90 14.66
CA GLN A 131 0.83 7.71 13.82
C GLN A 131 -0.21 7.58 12.68
N GLU A 132 -0.95 8.64 12.37
CA GLU A 132 -1.85 8.70 11.22
C GLU A 132 -1.04 8.71 9.92
N VAL A 133 -1.47 7.88 8.96
CA VAL A 133 -0.87 7.81 7.61
C VAL A 133 -1.85 8.45 6.65
N GLU A 134 -1.39 9.45 5.92
CA GLU A 134 -2.19 10.16 4.93
C GLU A 134 -1.58 10.00 3.53
N VAL A 135 -2.45 9.99 2.54
CA VAL A 135 -2.09 10.02 1.13
C VAL A 135 -2.24 11.44 0.58
N PRO A 136 -1.50 11.81 -0.48
CA PRO A 136 -1.59 13.15 -1.04
C PRO A 136 -2.99 13.48 -1.55
N GLN A 137 -3.45 14.67 -1.24
CA GLN A 137 -4.67 15.22 -1.80
C GLN A 137 -4.42 15.89 -3.16
N SER A 138 -3.27 16.55 -3.29
CA SER A 138 -2.86 17.19 -4.52
C SER A 138 -1.35 17.39 -4.58
N VAL A 139 -0.85 17.71 -5.78
CA VAL A 139 0.52 18.15 -6.00
C VAL A 139 0.52 19.45 -6.79
N THR A 140 1.56 20.23 -6.61
CA THR A 140 1.77 21.47 -7.40
C THR A 140 3.18 21.48 -7.95
N ILE A 141 3.32 21.78 -9.24
CA ILE A 141 4.59 21.93 -9.93
C ILE A 141 4.77 23.39 -10.31
N GLY A 142 5.91 23.99 -9.95
CA GLY A 142 6.22 25.40 -10.22
C GLY A 142 5.56 26.37 -9.23
N ARG A 143 5.71 27.65 -9.48
CA ARG A 143 5.27 28.74 -8.60
C ARG A 143 3.91 29.36 -8.97
N SER A 144 3.33 29.00 -10.09
CA SER A 144 2.13 29.71 -10.60
C SER A 144 0.88 28.85 -10.50
N ARG A 145 -0.23 29.50 -10.18
CA ARG A 145 -1.60 28.93 -10.11
C ARG A 145 -2.21 28.82 -11.52
N GLY A 146 -1.71 27.94 -12.39
CA GLY A 146 -2.26 27.75 -13.73
C GLY A 146 -2.68 26.30 -13.96
N PHE A 147 -3.68 26.07 -14.81
CA PHE A 147 -4.34 24.79 -15.04
C PHE A 147 -3.44 23.69 -15.64
N ASP A 148 -2.25 24.00 -16.17
CA ASP A 148 -1.41 23.04 -16.92
C ASP A 148 -0.20 22.48 -16.13
N ARG A 149 -0.17 22.59 -14.79
CA ARG A 149 1.05 22.33 -14.03
C ARG A 149 1.01 21.10 -13.14
N HIS A 150 0.37 20.06 -13.61
CA HIS A 150 0.44 18.75 -12.98
C HIS A 150 1.47 17.82 -13.64
N ARG A 151 2.25 18.32 -14.60
CA ARG A 151 3.21 17.53 -15.35
C ARG A 151 4.58 18.16 -15.36
N PHE A 152 5.61 17.34 -15.25
CA PHE A 152 6.98 17.79 -15.51
C PHE A 152 7.26 17.78 -17.01
N THR A 153 7.84 18.85 -17.50
CA THR A 153 8.30 18.95 -18.88
C THR A 153 9.74 18.45 -19.00
N PRO A 154 10.03 17.57 -19.98
CA PRO A 154 11.38 17.05 -20.21
C PRO A 154 12.39 18.18 -20.47
N GLY A 155 13.64 17.96 -20.01
CA GLY A 155 14.74 18.88 -20.23
C GLY A 155 14.76 20.13 -19.34
N LEU A 156 13.73 20.33 -18.51
CA LEU A 156 13.76 21.41 -17.52
C LEU A 156 14.62 21.05 -16.30
N PRO A 157 15.24 22.07 -15.67
CA PRO A 157 15.94 21.89 -14.41
C PRO A 157 14.96 21.49 -13.29
N LEU A 158 15.49 21.18 -12.10
CA LEU A 158 14.68 20.98 -10.89
C LEU A 158 13.75 22.18 -10.71
N THR A 159 12.46 21.89 -10.67
CA THR A 159 11.37 22.87 -10.57
C THR A 159 10.75 22.75 -9.18
N PRO A 160 10.35 23.86 -8.52
CA PRO A 160 9.63 23.81 -7.26
C PRO A 160 8.47 22.82 -7.33
N TYR A 161 8.37 21.98 -6.32
CA TYR A 161 7.39 20.91 -6.23
C TYR A 161 6.83 20.81 -4.82
N SER A 162 5.54 20.66 -4.70
CA SER A 162 4.92 20.46 -3.38
C SER A 162 3.85 19.37 -3.42
N VAL A 163 3.74 18.66 -2.30
CA VAL A 163 2.78 17.59 -2.06
C VAL A 163 1.91 17.98 -0.88
N VAL A 164 0.60 18.02 -1.08
CA VAL A 164 -0.38 18.47 -0.09
C VAL A 164 -1.07 17.29 0.54
N PHE A 165 -1.09 17.27 1.88
CA PHE A 165 -1.80 16.31 2.71
C PHE A 165 -2.85 17.03 3.55
N LYS A 166 -3.97 16.35 3.80
CA LYS A 166 -5.04 16.86 4.65
C LYS A 166 -5.23 15.94 5.86
N TYR A 167 -4.99 16.49 7.03
CA TYR A 167 -5.21 15.80 8.31
C TYR A 167 -6.47 16.33 8.99
N LYS A 168 -7.08 15.52 9.84
CA LYS A 168 -8.23 15.91 10.63
C LYS A 168 -7.91 17.07 11.56
N ASP A 169 -8.95 17.77 12.03
CA ASP A 169 -8.83 18.87 12.99
C ASP A 169 -8.12 18.46 14.31
N THR A 170 -8.24 17.20 14.68
CA THR A 170 -7.57 16.62 15.88
C THR A 170 -6.08 16.45 15.74
N TYR A 171 -5.53 16.57 14.53
CA TYR A 171 -4.09 16.50 14.28
C TYR A 171 -3.34 17.59 15.03
N ARG A 172 -2.15 17.28 15.52
CA ARG A 172 -1.24 18.24 16.16
C ARG A 172 0.12 18.11 15.51
N PRO A 173 0.56 19.12 14.75
CA PRO A 173 1.86 19.09 14.10
C PRO A 173 2.99 18.93 15.11
N GLY A 174 3.84 17.92 14.91
CA GLY A 174 5.09 17.76 15.62
C GLY A 174 6.22 18.60 14.99
N PRO A 175 7.43 18.56 15.55
CA PRO A 175 8.60 19.25 14.99
C PRO A 175 9.06 18.66 13.66
N THR A 176 8.72 17.40 13.40
CA THR A 176 9.03 16.68 12.17
C THR A 176 7.83 15.89 11.69
N ILE A 177 7.79 15.63 10.38
CA ILE A 177 6.86 14.70 9.76
C ILE A 177 7.63 13.64 8.98
N ARG A 178 7.20 12.40 9.08
CA ARG A 178 7.76 11.32 8.28
C ARG A 178 7.06 11.27 6.93
N PHE A 179 7.80 11.60 5.90
CA PHE A 179 7.36 11.57 4.52
C PHE A 179 8.02 10.40 3.79
N ALA A 180 7.26 9.66 3.01
CA ALA A 180 7.75 8.54 2.21
C ALA A 180 7.47 8.80 0.72
N ALA A 181 8.48 8.54 -0.10
CA ALA A 181 8.38 8.48 -1.54
C ALA A 181 8.68 7.05 -1.99
N PHE A 182 7.72 6.41 -2.64
CA PHE A 182 7.85 5.02 -3.09
C PHE A 182 8.68 4.94 -4.36
N ASP A 183 9.48 3.89 -4.48
CA ASP A 183 10.16 3.56 -5.72
C ASP A 183 9.13 3.17 -6.76
N LEU A 184 9.28 3.68 -7.99
CA LEU A 184 8.41 3.33 -9.10
C LEU A 184 9.03 2.23 -9.96
N VAL A 185 8.19 1.29 -10.36
CA VAL A 185 8.53 0.18 -11.24
C VAL A 185 7.65 0.24 -12.47
N TYR A 186 8.25 0.04 -13.65
CA TYR A 186 7.49 -0.04 -14.90
C TYR A 186 7.12 -1.50 -15.18
N GLY A 187 5.86 -1.76 -15.47
CA GLY A 187 5.38 -3.10 -15.77
C GLY A 187 3.86 -3.20 -15.77
N LYS A 188 3.37 -4.43 -15.84
CA LYS A 188 1.93 -4.71 -15.77
C LYS A 188 1.46 -4.60 -14.32
N HIS A 189 0.35 -3.92 -14.11
CA HIS A 189 -0.28 -3.85 -12.80
C HIS A 189 -1.14 -5.09 -12.59
N TYR A 190 -0.71 -6.01 -11.73
CA TYR A 190 -1.27 -7.35 -11.54
C TYR A 190 -2.75 -7.43 -11.16
N ILE A 191 -3.38 -6.33 -10.78
CA ILE A 191 -4.74 -6.37 -10.17
C ILE A 191 -5.78 -5.58 -10.99
N ALA A 192 -5.39 -4.59 -11.80
CA ALA A 192 -6.35 -3.64 -12.36
C ALA A 192 -6.38 -3.51 -13.87
N SER A 193 -5.29 -3.76 -14.58
CA SER A 193 -5.27 -3.66 -16.05
C SER A 193 -4.15 -4.50 -16.66
N GLU A 194 -4.35 -4.95 -17.90
CA GLU A 194 -3.30 -5.56 -18.73
C GLU A 194 -2.33 -4.51 -19.29
N GLU A 195 -2.57 -3.23 -19.02
CA GLU A 195 -1.75 -2.12 -19.50
C GLU A 195 -0.47 -2.00 -18.72
N GLU A 196 0.64 -1.79 -19.42
CA GLU A 196 1.93 -1.50 -18.80
C GLU A 196 1.99 -0.03 -18.38
N GLY A 197 2.52 0.22 -17.19
CA GLY A 197 2.63 1.56 -16.66
C GLY A 197 3.57 1.63 -15.45
N TRP A 198 3.76 2.84 -14.96
CA TRP A 198 4.49 3.08 -13.71
C TRP A 198 3.56 2.82 -12.52
N HIS A 199 4.03 2.03 -11.57
CA HIS A 199 3.31 1.74 -10.33
C HIS A 199 4.27 1.70 -9.14
N ASN A 200 3.74 1.76 -7.93
CA ASN A 200 4.55 1.71 -6.73
C ASN A 200 5.25 0.36 -6.59
N GLY A 201 6.55 0.42 -6.38
CA GLY A 201 7.36 -0.74 -6.03
C GLY A 201 7.25 -1.07 -4.54
N THR A 202 8.04 -2.06 -4.14
CA THR A 202 8.05 -2.55 -2.74
C THR A 202 8.82 -1.64 -1.80
N TYR A 203 9.79 -0.88 -2.30
CA TYR A 203 10.68 -0.04 -1.49
C TYR A 203 10.23 1.40 -1.49
N ALA A 204 10.56 2.11 -0.41
CA ALA A 204 10.33 3.54 -0.31
C ALA A 204 11.53 4.25 0.34
N ARG A 205 11.75 5.50 -0.04
CA ARG A 205 12.62 6.42 0.69
C ARG A 205 11.80 7.19 1.68
N GLN A 206 12.24 7.23 2.92
CA GLN A 206 11.60 8.02 3.96
C GLN A 206 12.49 9.17 4.40
N PHE A 207 11.86 10.28 4.72
CA PHE A 207 12.47 11.51 5.16
C PHE A 207 11.78 11.96 6.45
N TYR A 208 12.56 12.43 7.41
CA TYR A 208 12.07 13.17 8.56
C TYR A 208 12.24 14.66 8.27
N LEU A 209 11.18 15.27 7.76
CA LEU A 209 11.20 16.66 7.32
C LEU A 209 10.84 17.57 8.48
N PRO A 210 11.61 18.66 8.72
CA PRO A 210 11.24 19.67 9.70
C PRO A 210 9.92 20.33 9.32
N VAL A 211 9.03 20.53 10.30
CA VAL A 211 7.72 21.15 10.11
C VAL A 211 7.73 22.57 10.66
N ARG A 212 7.33 23.52 9.82
CA ARG A 212 7.07 24.90 10.22
C ARG A 212 5.56 25.14 10.30
N VAL A 213 5.03 25.41 11.48
CA VAL A 213 3.63 25.76 11.67
C VAL A 213 3.38 27.19 11.25
N LEU A 214 2.42 27.38 10.36
CA LEU A 214 1.99 28.70 9.88
C LEU A 214 0.79 29.19 10.68
N PRO A 215 0.56 30.52 10.75
CA PRO A 215 -0.65 31.09 11.35
C PRO A 215 -1.93 30.51 10.71
N GLU A 216 -2.98 30.45 11.48
CA GLU A 216 -4.29 29.97 10.99
C GLU A 216 -4.76 30.82 9.81
N ALA A 217 -5.23 30.17 8.76
CA ALA A 217 -5.87 30.84 7.62
C ALA A 217 -7.38 30.65 7.71
N MET A 218 -8.08 31.78 7.75
CA MET A 218 -9.53 31.84 7.59
C MET A 218 -9.83 32.31 6.17
N TYR A 219 -10.62 31.54 5.43
CA TYR A 219 -11.11 31.84 4.08
C TYR A 219 -12.62 31.97 4.05
#